data_ee597c60bb734cb253af577a30f33bc0
#
_entry.id   ee597c60bb734cb253af577a30f33bc0
#
_cell.length_a   1.000
_cell.length_b   1.000
_cell.length_c   1.000
_cell.angle_alpha   90.00
_cell.angle_beta   90.00
_cell.angle_gamma   90.00
#
_symmetry.space_group_name_H-M   'P 1'
#
loop_
_entity.id
_entity.type
_entity.pdbx_description
1 polymer ?
#
loop_
_entity_poly.entity_id
_entity_poly.type
_entity_poly.pdbx_seq_one_letter_code
_entity_poly.pdbx_strand_id
1 'polypeptide(L)'
;MEKYELQKLRDLPIEEVAERLGMRVVRHKALCPFHDDHHASLSFKVSRNTFRCFVCGAHGGTIDLVMKYLNKDFKEACRWLGGESTQ
;
A
#
# COMPACT_ATOMS: atom_id res chain seq x y z
N MET A 1 5.17 6.26 18.58
CA MET A 1 5.53 5.00 17.90
C MET A 1 7.04 4.83 17.87
N GLU A 2 7.50 3.67 18.21
CA GLU A 2 8.92 3.40 18.21
C GLU A 2 9.46 3.28 16.78
N LYS A 3 10.73 3.64 16.64
CA LYS A 3 11.37 3.63 15.34
C LYS A 3 11.38 2.24 14.70
N TYR A 4 11.64 1.22 15.49
CA TYR A 4 11.69 -0.14 14.98
C TYR A 4 10.30 -0.63 14.55
N GLU A 5 9.24 -0.13 15.18
CA GLU A 5 7.88 -0.47 14.77
C GLU A 5 7.57 0.10 13.40
N LEU A 6 8.03 1.31 13.14
CA LEU A 6 7.85 1.93 11.84
C LEU A 6 8.53 1.12 10.75
N GLN A 7 9.75 0.69 11.00
CA GLN A 7 10.47 -0.14 10.04
C GLN A 7 9.74 -1.46 9.79
N LYS A 8 9.20 -2.04 10.85
CA LYS A 8 8.45 -3.29 10.75
C LYS A 8 7.25 -3.14 9.83
N LEU A 9 6.54 -2.02 9.95
CA LEU A 9 5.40 -1.75 9.08
C LEU A 9 5.82 -1.57 7.63
N ARG A 10 6.95 -0.92 7.41
CA ARG A 10 7.48 -0.73 6.06
C ARG A 10 7.96 -2.03 5.43
N ASP A 11 8.33 -3.00 6.26
CA ASP A 11 8.81 -4.28 5.79
C ASP A 11 7.70 -5.29 5.50
N LEU A 12 6.45 -4.95 5.82
CA LEU A 12 5.33 -5.81 5.49
C LEU A 12 5.25 -5.98 3.97
N PRO A 13 4.94 -7.20 3.48
CA PRO A 13 4.85 -7.40 2.04
C PRO A 13 3.78 -6.49 1.43
N ILE A 14 4.19 -5.64 0.48
CA ILE A 14 3.29 -4.63 -0.06
C ILE A 14 2.10 -5.24 -0.81
N GLU A 15 2.32 -6.37 -1.48
CA GLU A 15 1.22 -7.03 -2.18
C GLU A 15 0.18 -7.57 -1.21
N GLU A 16 0.64 -8.05 -0.07
CA GLU A 16 -0.26 -8.53 0.97
C GLU A 16 -1.05 -7.37 1.58
N VAL A 17 -0.39 -6.24 1.78
CA VAL A 17 -1.07 -5.03 2.26
C VAL A 17 -2.13 -4.60 1.25
N ALA A 18 -1.80 -4.62 -0.03
CA ALA A 18 -2.75 -4.26 -1.07
C ALA A 18 -3.96 -5.17 -1.05
N GLU A 19 -3.75 -6.47 -0.88
CA GLU A 19 -4.86 -7.43 -0.81
C GLU A 19 -5.74 -7.20 0.41
N ARG A 20 -5.14 -6.85 1.53
CA ARG A 20 -5.90 -6.52 2.74
C ARG A 20 -6.77 -5.28 2.52
N LEU A 21 -6.34 -4.37 1.67
CA LEU A 21 -7.12 -3.19 1.32
C LEU A 21 -8.26 -3.50 0.36
N GLY A 22 -8.29 -4.71 -0.20
CA GLY A 22 -9.32 -5.10 -1.16
C GLY A 22 -8.88 -5.03 -2.61
N MET A 23 -7.61 -4.76 -2.85
CA MET A 23 -7.08 -4.73 -4.20
C MET A 23 -6.79 -6.15 -4.68
N ARG A 24 -7.04 -6.41 -5.94
CA ARG A 24 -6.73 -7.71 -6.54
C ARG A 24 -5.37 -7.62 -7.23
N VAL A 25 -4.40 -8.33 -6.69
CA VAL A 25 -3.04 -8.33 -7.22
C VAL A 25 -2.84 -9.58 -8.06
N VAL A 26 -2.48 -9.39 -9.33
CA VAL A 26 -2.21 -10.48 -10.26
C VAL A 26 -0.89 -10.20 -10.93
N ARG A 27 0.06 -11.12 -10.79
CA ARG A 27 1.39 -11.00 -11.39
C ARG A 27 2.05 -9.67 -11.03
N HIS A 28 1.97 -9.30 -9.75
CA HIS A 28 2.58 -8.07 -9.21
C HIS A 28 1.96 -6.79 -9.79
N LYS A 29 0.72 -6.87 -10.24
CA LYS A 29 0.01 -5.71 -10.79
C LYS A 29 -1.42 -5.68 -10.29
N ALA A 30 -2.01 -4.50 -10.31
CA ALA A 30 -3.40 -4.30 -9.92
C ALA A 30 -3.97 -3.09 -10.63
N LEU A 31 -5.29 -2.96 -10.60
CA LEU A 31 -5.92 -1.73 -11.07
C LEU A 31 -5.56 -0.62 -10.09
N CYS A 32 -5.23 0.55 -10.64
CA CYS A 32 -4.88 1.67 -9.80
C CYS A 32 -6.14 2.25 -9.15
N PRO A 33 -6.18 2.32 -7.81
CA PRO A 33 -7.37 2.83 -7.13
C PRO A 33 -7.44 4.35 -7.08
N PHE A 34 -6.40 5.03 -7.58
CA PHE A 34 -6.30 6.48 -7.44
C PHE A 34 -6.80 7.24 -8.67
N HIS A 35 -7.24 6.51 -9.68
CA HIS A 35 -7.89 7.09 -10.85
C HIS A 35 -8.77 6.02 -11.48
N ASP A 36 -9.59 6.42 -12.45
CA ASP A 36 -10.46 5.49 -13.16
C ASP A 36 -9.59 4.65 -14.09
N ASP A 37 -9.37 3.40 -13.73
CA ASP A 37 -8.42 2.54 -14.40
C ASP A 37 -9.07 1.27 -14.88
N HIS A 38 -8.88 0.97 -16.17
CA HIS A 38 -9.40 -0.25 -16.80
C HIS A 38 -8.29 -1.25 -17.09
N HIS A 39 -7.06 -0.89 -16.80
CA HIS A 39 -5.90 -1.74 -17.01
C HIS A 39 -5.08 -1.82 -15.75
N ALA A 40 -4.34 -2.89 -15.59
CA ALA A 40 -3.48 -3.05 -14.42
C ALA A 40 -2.25 -2.16 -14.56
N SER A 41 -2.40 -0.87 -14.27
CA SER A 41 -1.33 0.10 -14.40
C SER A 41 -0.52 0.27 -13.10
N LEU A 42 -1.04 -0.21 -11.98
CA LEU A 42 -0.31 -0.17 -10.71
C LEU A 42 0.55 -1.43 -10.61
N SER A 43 1.85 -1.24 -10.45
CA SER A 43 2.75 -2.38 -10.30
C SER A 43 3.43 -2.33 -8.94
N PHE A 44 3.79 -3.51 -8.45
CA PHE A 44 4.47 -3.67 -7.17
C PHE A 44 5.88 -4.17 -7.41
N LYS A 45 6.85 -3.53 -6.77
CA LYS A 45 8.23 -3.96 -6.83
C LYS A 45 8.58 -4.66 -5.51
N VAL A 46 8.54 -5.98 -5.54
CA VAL A 46 8.73 -6.78 -4.32
C VAL A 46 10.12 -6.55 -3.73
N SER A 47 11.14 -6.44 -4.56
CA SER A 47 12.51 -6.25 -4.08
C SER A 47 12.69 -4.96 -3.29
N ARG A 48 11.91 -3.93 -3.62
CA ARG A 48 11.96 -2.66 -2.90
C ARG A 48 10.76 -2.47 -1.99
N ASN A 49 9.80 -3.37 -2.11
CA ASN A 49 8.57 -3.33 -1.32
C ASN A 49 7.80 -2.03 -1.53
N THR A 50 7.70 -1.60 -2.80
CA THR A 50 7.04 -0.36 -3.18
C THR A 50 6.03 -0.60 -4.29
N PHE A 51 5.19 0.41 -4.53
CA PHE A 51 4.24 0.39 -5.64
C PHE A 51 4.46 1.59 -6.53
N ARG A 52 4.01 1.49 -7.76
CA ARG A 52 4.08 2.60 -8.71
C ARG A 52 3.00 2.44 -9.77
N CYS A 53 2.32 3.53 -10.08
CA CYS A 53 1.35 3.58 -11.17
C CYS A 53 1.95 4.27 -12.39
N PHE A 54 1.87 3.62 -13.54
CA PHE A 54 2.44 4.18 -14.78
C PHE A 54 1.62 5.34 -15.31
N VAL A 55 0.36 5.43 -14.94
CA VAL A 55 -0.55 6.42 -15.52
C VAL A 55 -0.59 7.68 -14.69
N CYS A 56 -0.86 7.57 -13.41
CA CYS A 56 -1.00 8.76 -12.57
C CYS A 56 0.27 9.10 -11.78
N GLY A 57 1.27 8.23 -11.82
CA GLY A 57 2.54 8.50 -11.14
C GLY A 57 2.55 8.27 -9.64
N ALA A 58 1.47 7.74 -9.09
CA ALA A 58 1.44 7.44 -7.66
C ALA A 58 2.49 6.39 -7.33
N HIS A 59 3.18 6.57 -6.21
CA HIS A 59 4.22 5.63 -5.80
C HIS A 59 4.43 5.73 -4.30
N GLY A 60 5.12 4.74 -3.75
CA GLY A 60 5.45 4.75 -2.33
C GLY A 60 5.55 3.36 -1.76
N GLY A 61 5.66 3.28 -0.45
CA GLY A 61 5.73 2.02 0.28
C GLY A 61 4.39 1.61 0.86
N THR A 62 4.43 0.70 1.84
CA THR A 62 3.20 0.19 2.44
C THR A 62 2.39 1.27 3.13
N ILE A 63 3.06 2.13 3.88
CA ILE A 63 2.35 3.19 4.61
C ILE A 63 1.72 4.17 3.64
N ASP A 64 2.48 4.53 2.59
CA ASP A 64 1.95 5.46 1.58
C ASP A 64 0.72 4.87 0.89
N LEU A 65 0.75 3.59 0.62
CA LEU A 65 -0.37 2.92 -0.03
C LEU A 65 -1.64 3.01 0.82
N VAL A 66 -1.51 2.73 2.11
CA VAL A 66 -2.65 2.79 3.02
C VAL A 66 -3.17 4.22 3.16
N MET A 67 -2.26 5.18 3.30
CA MET A 67 -2.64 6.58 3.41
C MET A 67 -3.46 7.04 2.21
N LYS A 68 -2.99 6.69 1.02
CA LYS A 68 -3.67 7.10 -0.20
C LYS A 68 -4.97 6.35 -0.42
N TYR A 69 -4.95 5.04 -0.21
CA TYR A 69 -6.12 4.21 -0.49
C TYR A 69 -7.28 4.50 0.45
N LEU A 70 -6.99 4.63 1.74
CA LEU A 70 -8.02 4.86 2.74
C LEU A 70 -8.19 6.33 3.10
N ASN A 71 -7.40 7.20 2.48
CA ASN A 71 -7.43 8.63 2.77
C ASN A 71 -7.22 8.89 4.26
N LYS A 72 -6.20 8.27 4.81
CA LYS A 72 -5.85 8.40 6.22
C LYS A 72 -4.53 9.14 6.35
N ASP A 73 -4.31 9.72 7.53
CA ASP A 73 -3.02 10.34 7.81
C ASP A 73 -1.99 9.26 8.17
N PHE A 74 -0.75 9.70 8.36
CA PHE A 74 0.35 8.79 8.64
C PHE A 74 0.09 7.94 9.89
N LYS A 75 -0.38 8.57 10.94
CA LYS A 75 -0.61 7.90 12.21
C LYS A 75 -1.67 6.82 12.10
N GLU A 76 -2.77 7.16 11.44
CA GLU A 76 -3.86 6.20 11.25
C GLU A 76 -3.46 5.06 10.32
N ALA A 77 -2.69 5.36 9.29
CA ALA A 77 -2.21 4.33 8.40
C ALA A 77 -1.32 3.34 9.14
N CYS A 78 -0.47 3.83 10.02
CA CYS A 78 0.39 2.97 10.83
C CYS A 78 -0.43 2.08 11.76
N ARG A 79 -1.47 2.62 12.35
CA ARG A 79 -2.37 1.82 13.21
C ARG A 79 -3.04 0.73 12.41
N TRP A 80 -3.49 1.06 11.22
CA TRP A 80 -4.15 0.10 10.36
C TRP A 80 -3.22 -1.05 10.01
N LEU A 81 -1.98 -0.72 9.67
CA LEU A 81 -0.99 -1.73 9.32
C LEU A 81 -0.62 -2.58 10.53
N GLY A 82 -0.57 -1.98 11.70
CA GLY A 82 -0.26 -2.71 12.93
C GLY A 82 -1.41 -3.54 13.47
N GLY A 83 -2.61 -3.40 12.89
CA GLY A 83 -3.76 -4.17 13.30
C GLY A 83 -4.48 -3.63 14.52
N GLU A 84 -4.06 -2.50 15.03
CA GLU A 84 -4.67 -1.94 16.23
C GLU A 84 -6.10 -1.47 15.98
N SER A 85 -6.36 -1.05 14.77
CA SER A 85 -7.67 -0.53 14.42
C SER A 85 -8.74 -1.61 14.39
N THR A 86 -8.36 -2.85 14.47
CA THR A 86 -9.30 -3.96 14.44
C THR A 86 -9.91 -4.25 15.82
N GLN A 87 -9.47 -3.56 16.81
CA GLN A 87 -9.94 -3.76 18.17
C GLN A 87 -11.36 -3.29 18.39
#